data_e2c5a7c7bf30b7a9069dd1ebe45874b2
#
_entry.id   e2c5a7c7bf30b7a9069dd1ebe45874b2
#
_cell.length_a   1.000
_cell.length_b   1.000
_cell.length_c   1.000
_cell.angle_alpha   90.00
_cell.angle_beta   90.00
_cell.angle_gamma   90.00
#
_symmetry.space_group_name_H-M   'P 1'
#
loop_
_entity.id
_entity.type
_entity.pdbx_description
1 polymer ?
#
loop_
_entity_poly.entity_id
_entity_poly.type
_entity_poly.pdbx_seq_one_letter_code
_entity_poly.pdbx_strand_id
1 'polypeptide(L)' 'MERIYEISEKPLVGIIMGSKSDLETMQETMAILDELQISYEANVVSAHRTPDKMFEYAELARERGIKVIVAGAG' A
#
# COMPACT_ATOMS: atom_id res chain seq x y z
N MET A 1 7.89 2.46 -8.41
CA MET A 1 6.99 2.47 -7.24
C MET A 1 7.33 3.66 -6.36
N GLU A 2 6.33 4.39 -5.94
CA GLU A 2 6.52 5.55 -5.08
C GLU A 2 5.86 5.27 -3.73
N ARG A 3 6.65 5.36 -2.65
CA ARG A 3 6.14 5.20 -1.30
C ARG A 3 5.64 6.54 -0.79
N ILE A 4 4.37 6.59 -0.43
CA ILE A 4 3.73 7.83 0.01
C ILE A 4 3.71 7.95 1.53
N TYR A 5 3.51 6.84 2.21
CA TYR A 5 3.32 6.85 3.65
C TYR A 5 3.86 5.58 4.28
N GLU A 6 4.58 5.74 5.38
CA GLU A 6 5.14 4.61 6.11
C GLU A 6 5.15 4.95 7.59
N ILE A 7 4.45 4.15 8.39
CA ILE A 7 4.38 4.33 9.83
C ILE A 7 5.43 3.49 10.56
N SER A 8 5.74 2.33 10.03
CA SER A 8 6.56 1.33 10.71
C SER A 8 7.51 0.65 9.73
N GLU A 9 8.65 0.20 10.25
CA GLU A 9 9.60 -0.57 9.47
C GLU A 9 9.05 -1.94 9.07
N LYS A 10 8.05 -2.43 9.82
CA LYS A 10 7.43 -3.73 9.56
C LYS A 10 5.93 -3.57 9.46
N PRO A 11 5.43 -3.02 8.37
CA PRO A 11 3.99 -2.85 8.21
C PRO A 11 3.29 -4.19 8.09
N LEU A 12 2.09 -4.29 8.67
CA LEU A 12 1.23 -5.45 8.55
C LEU A 12 0.32 -5.35 7.34
N VAL A 13 0.02 -4.13 6.92
CA VAL A 13 -0.87 -3.86 5.79
C VAL A 13 -0.13 -3.05 4.73
N GLY A 14 -0.21 -3.50 3.49
CA GLY A 14 0.30 -2.76 2.36
C GLY A 14 -0.86 -2.15 1.58
N ILE A 15 -0.83 -0.85 1.38
CA ILE A 15 -1.84 -0.15 0.58
C ILE A 15 -1.19 0.23 -0.74
N ILE A 16 -1.79 -0.20 -1.84
CA ILE A 16 -1.32 0.16 -3.18
C ILE A 16 -2.43 0.88 -3.94
N MET A 17 -2.05 1.85 -4.73
CA MET A 17 -2.99 2.64 -5.52
C MET A 17 -2.40 2.93 -6.89
N GLY A 18 -3.26 3.07 -7.89
CA GLY A 18 -2.83 3.27 -9.27
C GLY A 18 -2.25 4.64 -9.54
N SER A 19 -2.66 5.63 -8.77
CA SER A 19 -2.16 6.99 -8.91
C SER A 19 -2.37 7.77 -7.61
N LYS A 20 -1.72 8.92 -7.51
CA LYS A 20 -1.89 9.79 -6.35
C LYS A 20 -3.31 10.31 -6.22
N SER A 21 -4.09 10.31 -7.30
CA SER A 21 -5.47 10.75 -7.24
C SER A 21 -6.35 9.82 -6.42
N ASP A 22 -5.91 8.58 -6.20
CA ASP A 22 -6.64 7.63 -5.36
C ASP A 22 -6.35 7.83 -3.88
N LEU A 23 -5.38 8.67 -3.55
CA LEU A 23 -4.96 8.89 -2.18
C LEU A 23 -6.09 9.38 -1.28
N GLU A 24 -6.91 10.28 -1.78
CA GLU A 24 -8.02 10.84 -1.01
C GLU A 24 -8.97 9.74 -0.53
N THR A 25 -9.29 8.80 -1.43
CA THR A 25 -10.14 7.66 -1.09
C THR A 25 -9.44 6.72 -0.11
N MET A 26 -8.17 6.47 -0.33
CA MET A 26 -7.42 5.54 0.51
C MET A 26 -7.09 6.11 1.89
N GLN A 27 -7.17 7.43 2.06
CA GLN A 27 -6.92 8.06 3.35
C GLN A 27 -7.92 7.62 4.42
N GLU A 28 -9.13 7.27 4.02
CA GLU A 28 -10.12 6.76 4.98
C GLU A 28 -9.67 5.42 5.54
N THR A 29 -9.11 4.56 4.69
CA THR A 29 -8.56 3.26 5.10
C THR A 29 -7.38 3.49 6.06
N MET A 30 -6.49 4.43 5.71
CA MET A 30 -5.35 4.75 6.55
C MET A 30 -5.78 5.25 7.92
N ALA A 31 -6.82 6.08 7.97
CA ALA A 31 -7.34 6.63 9.22
C ALA A 31 -7.87 5.52 10.13
N ILE A 32 -8.54 4.53 9.55
CA ILE A 32 -9.04 3.40 10.32
C ILE A 32 -7.89 2.55 10.86
N LEU A 33 -6.86 2.33 10.05
CA LEU A 33 -5.69 1.57 10.47
C LEU A 33 -4.93 2.29 11.58
N ASP A 34 -4.83 3.62 11.50
CA ASP A 34 -4.23 4.42 12.56
C ASP A 34 -5.02 4.29 13.85
N GLU A 35 -6.34 4.37 13.75
CA GLU A 35 -7.22 4.26 14.91
C GLU A 35 -7.09 2.90 15.58
N LEU A 36 -6.93 1.84 14.79
CA LEU A 36 -6.76 0.48 15.29
C LEU A 36 -5.32 0.17 15.67
N GLN A 37 -4.41 1.11 15.47
CA GLN A 37 -2.98 0.95 15.75
C GLN A 37 -2.36 -0.20 14.94
N ILE A 38 -2.81 -0.35 13.70
CA ILE A 38 -2.26 -1.34 12.77
C ILE A 38 -1.26 -0.62 11.88
N SER A 39 -0.03 -1.13 11.82
CA SER A 39 1.01 -0.54 11.00
C SER A 39 0.75 -0.80 9.52
N TYR A 40 1.02 0.19 8.69
CA TYR A 40 0.80 0.09 7.24
C TYR A 40 1.80 0.95 6.47
N GLU A 41 1.87 0.70 5.18
CA GLU A 41 2.57 1.56 4.24
C GLU A 41 1.67 1.79 3.04
N ALA A 42 1.84 2.90 2.35
CA ALA A 42 1.06 3.23 1.16
C ALA A 42 1.99 3.56 0.00
N ASN A 43 1.74 2.95 -1.14
CA ASN A 43 2.57 3.10 -2.34
C ASN A 43 1.73 3.33 -3.58
N VAL A 44 2.27 4.09 -4.52
CA VAL A 44 1.67 4.23 -5.84
C VAL A 44 2.33 3.21 -6.75
N VAL A 45 1.54 2.27 -7.27
CA VAL A 45 2.01 1.22 -8.18
C VAL A 45 1.02 1.12 -9.31
N SER A 46 1.43 1.54 -10.51
CA SER A 46 0.54 1.49 -11.67
C SER A 46 0.61 0.12 -12.34
N ALA A 47 -0.53 -0.57 -12.41
CA ALA A 47 -0.62 -1.85 -13.10
C ALA A 47 -0.38 -1.71 -14.60
N HIS A 48 -0.67 -0.55 -15.16
CA HIS A 48 -0.50 -0.31 -16.59
C HIS A 48 0.90 0.15 -16.96
N ARG A 49 1.48 1.01 -16.14
CA ARG A 49 2.81 1.57 -16.40
C ARG A 49 3.96 0.76 -15.81
N THR A 50 3.72 0.13 -14.66
CA THR A 50 4.77 -0.60 -13.96
C THR A 50 4.25 -1.94 -13.42
N PRO A 51 3.78 -2.84 -14.32
CA PRO A 51 3.25 -4.13 -13.87
C PRO A 51 4.29 -5.00 -13.15
N ASP A 52 5.55 -4.92 -13.60
CA ASP A 52 6.62 -5.69 -12.97
C ASP A 52 6.83 -5.28 -11.51
N LYS A 53 6.70 -3.99 -11.22
CA LYS A 53 6.85 -3.48 -9.86
C LYS A 53 5.70 -3.93 -8.97
N MET A 54 4.51 -4.09 -9.54
CA MET A 54 3.36 -4.60 -8.80
C MET A 54 3.58 -6.05 -8.39
N PHE A 55 4.06 -6.89 -9.33
CA PHE A 55 4.37 -8.27 -9.03
C PHE A 55 5.48 -8.39 -8.00
N GLU A 56 6.52 -7.58 -8.16
CA GLU A 56 7.63 -7.55 -7.21
C GLU A 56 7.15 -7.16 -5.82
N TYR A 57 6.29 -6.16 -5.73
CA TYR A 57 5.73 -5.73 -4.47
C TYR A 57 4.96 -6.87 -3.79
N ALA A 58 4.12 -7.57 -4.55
CA ALA A 58 3.34 -8.67 -4.01
C ALA A 58 4.22 -9.81 -3.50
N GLU A 59 5.29 -10.14 -4.23
CA GLU A 59 6.22 -11.17 -3.82
C GLU A 59 6.98 -10.78 -2.55
N LEU A 60 7.50 -9.57 -2.51
CA LEU A 60 8.29 -9.08 -1.38
C LEU A 60 7.45 -8.80 -0.14
N ALA A 61 6.18 -8.46 -0.33
CA ALA A 61 5.28 -8.17 0.78
C ALA A 61 5.21 -9.35 1.75
N ARG A 62 5.13 -10.54 1.21
CA ARG A 62 5.06 -11.76 2.02
C ARG A 62 6.33 -11.94 2.86
N GLU A 63 7.49 -11.72 2.27
CA GLU A 63 8.77 -11.84 2.95
C GLU A 63 8.92 -10.78 4.04
N ARG A 64 8.34 -9.59 3.80
CA ARG A 64 8.41 -8.49 4.74
C ARG A 64 7.42 -8.60 5.89
N GLY A 65 6.59 -9.63 5.88
CA GLY A 65 5.60 -9.84 6.94
C GLY A 65 4.29 -9.12 6.75
N ILE A 66 4.04 -8.59 5.56
CA ILE A 66 2.77 -7.94 5.24
C ILE A 66 1.70 -9.02 5.11
N LYS A 67 0.63 -8.89 5.87
CA LYS A 67 -0.44 -9.89 5.94
C LYS A 67 -1.61 -9.59 5.01
N VAL A 68 -1.84 -8.32 4.71
CA VAL A 68 -2.97 -7.88 3.90
C VAL A 68 -2.51 -6.81 2.94
N ILE A 69 -2.97 -6.89 1.71
CA ILE A 69 -2.74 -5.85 0.71
C ILE A 69 -4.10 -5.27 0.32
N VAL A 70 -4.24 -3.95 0.49
CA VAL A 70 -5.44 -3.23 0.08
C VAL A 70 -5.12 -2.48 -1.20
N ALA A 71 -5.83 -2.79 -2.26
CA ALA A 71 -5.59 -2.19 -3.57
C ALA A 71 -6.73 -1.25 -3.95
N GLY A 72 -6.38 -0.02 -4.28
CA GLY A 72 -7.32 0.97 -4.79
C GLY A 72 -7.11 1.16 -6.27
N ALA A 73 -8.12 0.81 -7.07
CA ALA A 73 -8.11 0.98 -8.53
C ALA A 73 -9.26 1.89 -8.91
N GLY A 74 -8.95 3.15 -9.10
CA GLY A 74 -9.94 4.16 -9.44
C GLY A 74 -10.29 4.26 -10.89
#